data_a77834e3cb3e25a3120d84b9a08eb65c
#
_entry.id   a77834e3cb3e25a3120d84b9a08eb65c
#
_cell.length_a   1.000
_cell.length_b   1.000
_cell.length_c   1.000
_cell.angle_alpha   90.00
_cell.angle_beta   90.00
_cell.angle_gamma   90.00
#
_symmetry.space_group_name_H-M   'P 1'
#
loop_
_entity.id
_entity.type
_entity.pdbx_description
1 polymer ?
#
loop_
_entity_poly.entity_id
_entity_poly.type
_entity_poly.pdbx_seq_one_letter_code
_entity_poly.pdbx_strand_id
1 'polypeptide(L)'
;MKIVAGLGSIDEYIPYVEAGADELFCGYVPECWSLKYGMENPLNRREVYYYNVQIGSQSELQIMQKMVERYHVPVSIAFNSLYYVPEQYSMIVDIMRQCMQYGYRTFIVADVALLVYLKEQAPDLWKRGMKIHLSGETAEVNSLMLEEFRKFMIDRVIFHRKNTISDMESMISGQKANHPEKQLEYEAFILNEKCHFTGAFCNTLHCDELAHMCRVPYRRGMIAAGTTPCKMQSDSASDCEQNDSNMTGVSGCGLCALWKLRQAGITHLKLVSRGNYVEDTMRDIKALRTALTILEHTNNEPQYVDHMKKELFPCGQCSGNCYYVVV
;
A
#
# COMPACT_ATOMS: atom_id res chain seq x y z
N MET A 1 -1.63 -1.28 -15.52
CA MET A 1 -1.64 -0.89 -14.08
C MET A 1 -0.23 -0.51 -13.68
N LYS A 2 -0.07 0.46 -12.77
CA LYS A 2 1.23 0.91 -12.26
C LYS A 2 1.59 0.20 -10.95
N ILE A 3 2.88 -0.02 -10.72
CA ILE A 3 3.42 -0.60 -9.48
C ILE A 3 3.80 0.52 -8.53
N VAL A 4 3.23 0.50 -7.31
CA VAL A 4 3.51 1.44 -6.24
C VAL A 4 4.20 0.70 -5.10
N ALA A 5 5.47 1.05 -4.79
CA ALA A 5 6.24 0.40 -3.74
C ALA A 5 6.57 1.37 -2.59
N GLY A 6 6.54 0.84 -1.36
CA GLY A 6 6.95 1.60 -0.17
C GLY A 6 8.45 1.55 0.03
N LEU A 7 9.08 2.69 0.24
CA LEU A 7 10.49 2.77 0.64
C LEU A 7 10.62 3.32 2.07
N GLY A 8 11.58 2.79 2.79
CA GLY A 8 11.91 3.19 4.15
C GLY A 8 13.18 4.03 4.24
N SER A 9 14.04 3.97 3.22
CA SER A 9 15.32 4.68 3.13
C SER A 9 15.54 5.22 1.73
N ILE A 10 16.32 6.29 1.60
CA ILE A 10 16.68 6.86 0.28
C ILE A 10 17.48 5.87 -0.58
N ASP A 11 18.23 4.97 0.03
CA ASP A 11 19.06 3.98 -0.66
C ASP A 11 18.22 2.96 -1.43
N GLU A 12 16.95 2.79 -1.07
CA GLU A 12 16.01 1.87 -1.72
C GLU A 12 15.46 2.44 -3.03
N TYR A 13 15.55 3.76 -3.26
CA TYR A 13 14.93 4.42 -4.40
C TYR A 13 15.41 3.84 -5.73
N ILE A 14 16.72 3.85 -5.98
CA ILE A 14 17.29 3.39 -7.26
C ILE A 14 17.02 1.89 -7.47
N PRO A 15 17.30 0.99 -6.50
CA PRO A 15 16.99 -0.43 -6.64
C PRO A 15 15.53 -0.71 -7.00
N TYR A 16 14.57 0.00 -6.40
CA TYR A 16 13.15 -0.22 -6.68
C TYR A 16 12.74 0.31 -8.07
N VAL A 17 13.28 1.44 -8.49
CA VAL A 17 13.07 1.97 -9.84
C VAL A 17 13.65 1.00 -10.89
N GLU A 18 14.86 0.51 -10.70
CA GLU A 18 15.49 -0.46 -11.59
C GLU A 18 14.78 -1.82 -11.61
N ALA A 19 14.17 -2.21 -10.49
CA ALA A 19 13.32 -3.39 -10.43
C ALA A 19 11.99 -3.23 -11.18
N GLY A 20 11.58 -1.99 -11.49
CA GLY A 20 10.41 -1.67 -12.31
C GLY A 20 9.25 -1.04 -11.54
N ALA A 21 9.46 -0.39 -10.40
CA ALA A 21 8.44 0.42 -9.75
C ALA A 21 8.10 1.66 -10.60
N ASP A 22 6.81 1.99 -10.72
CA ASP A 22 6.34 3.17 -11.45
C ASP A 22 6.14 4.39 -10.53
N GLU A 23 5.85 4.14 -9.26
CA GLU A 23 5.66 5.14 -8.22
C GLU A 23 6.19 4.60 -6.88
N LEU A 24 6.63 5.49 -6.01
CA LEU A 24 7.07 5.14 -4.68
C LEU A 24 6.30 5.93 -3.63
N PHE A 25 6.30 5.45 -2.39
CA PHE A 25 5.81 6.22 -1.25
C PHE A 25 6.69 5.99 -0.03
N CYS A 26 6.84 7.00 0.81
CA CYS A 26 7.58 6.90 2.06
C CYS A 26 6.86 7.62 3.21
N GLY A 27 7.27 7.33 4.42
CA GLY A 27 7.01 8.18 5.58
C GLY A 27 8.07 9.28 5.68
N TYR A 28 7.72 10.39 6.27
CA TYR A 28 8.64 11.44 6.66
C TYR A 28 8.31 11.91 8.07
N VAL A 29 9.30 11.88 8.96
CA VAL A 29 9.15 12.38 10.34
C VAL A 29 10.32 13.32 10.63
N PRO A 30 10.10 14.64 10.53
CA PRO A 30 11.15 15.61 10.81
C PRO A 30 11.48 15.65 12.31
N GLU A 31 12.71 15.99 12.62
CA GLU A 31 13.22 16.12 13.99
C GLU A 31 12.32 16.98 14.88
N CYS A 32 11.78 18.08 14.35
CA CYS A 32 10.89 18.97 15.09
C CYS A 32 9.60 18.29 15.56
N TRP A 33 9.09 17.30 14.81
CA TRP A 33 7.96 16.48 15.24
C TRP A 33 8.36 15.58 16.41
N SER A 34 9.45 14.82 16.23
CA SER A 34 9.94 13.88 17.25
C SER A 34 10.31 14.58 18.57
N LEU A 35 10.92 15.77 18.50
CA LEU A 35 11.23 16.58 19.68
C LEU A 35 9.99 17.05 20.43
N LYS A 36 8.90 17.34 19.71
CA LYS A 36 7.68 17.87 20.31
C LYS A 36 6.73 16.79 20.81
N TYR A 37 6.55 15.72 20.06
CA TYR A 37 5.53 14.71 20.31
C TYR A 37 6.10 13.35 20.67
N GLY A 38 7.41 13.14 20.54
CA GLY A 38 8.05 11.85 20.78
C GLY A 38 7.67 10.81 19.72
N MET A 39 8.03 9.57 20.00
CA MET A 39 7.75 8.44 19.12
C MET A 39 6.38 7.80 19.37
N GLU A 40 5.70 8.17 20.44
CA GLU A 40 4.39 7.65 20.82
C GLU A 40 3.24 8.23 20.00
N ASN A 41 3.47 9.37 19.35
CA ASN A 41 2.49 10.02 18.49
C ASN A 41 2.91 9.92 17.03
N PRO A 42 2.53 8.86 16.33
CA PRO A 42 2.99 8.60 14.99
C PRO A 42 2.45 9.60 13.97
N LEU A 43 3.34 10.09 13.10
CA LEU A 43 2.96 10.91 11.96
C LEU A 43 2.47 10.07 10.78
N ASN A 44 2.91 8.82 10.72
CA ASN A 44 2.44 7.83 9.75
C ASN A 44 2.40 6.42 10.37
N ARG A 45 1.72 5.47 9.71
CA ARG A 45 1.46 4.11 10.22
C ARG A 45 2.71 3.23 10.38
N ARG A 46 3.84 3.63 9.81
CA ARG A 46 5.13 2.93 9.91
C ARG A 46 6.17 3.81 10.59
N GLU A 47 5.74 4.73 11.42
CA GLU A 47 6.65 5.47 12.29
C GLU A 47 7.11 4.57 13.41
N VAL A 48 8.40 4.30 13.46
CA VAL A 48 8.93 3.29 14.33
C VAL A 48 10.27 3.61 14.85
N TYR A 49 10.62 2.92 15.90
CA TYR A 49 11.91 2.79 16.53
C TYR A 49 13.03 2.29 15.61
N TYR A 50 12.71 1.90 14.37
CA TYR A 50 13.67 1.27 13.49
C TYR A 50 14.09 2.14 12.33
N TYR A 51 15.35 2.05 12.10
CA TYR A 51 16.10 2.35 10.92
C TYR A 51 15.41 1.82 9.66
N ASN A 52 15.37 2.61 8.60
CA ASN A 52 14.84 2.19 7.29
C ASN A 52 13.33 1.98 7.17
N VAL A 53 12.52 2.69 7.92
CA VAL A 53 11.06 2.67 7.74
C VAL A 53 10.47 4.01 7.33
N GLN A 54 11.29 5.08 7.40
CA GLN A 54 10.89 6.44 7.04
C GLN A 54 12.09 7.36 6.79
N ILE A 55 11.84 8.45 6.09
CA ILE A 55 12.81 9.52 5.89
C ILE A 55 12.81 10.42 7.14
N GLY A 56 14.00 10.67 7.71
CA GLY A 56 14.16 11.42 8.96
C GLY A 56 14.62 12.86 8.77
N SER A 57 15.28 13.18 7.65
CA SER A 57 15.91 14.48 7.45
C SER A 57 15.46 15.21 6.19
N GLN A 58 15.57 16.54 6.25
CA GLN A 58 15.30 17.40 5.07
C GLN A 58 16.30 17.16 3.95
N SER A 59 17.55 16.88 4.29
CA SER A 59 18.60 16.59 3.30
C SER A 59 18.29 15.31 2.50
N GLU A 60 17.76 14.26 3.15
CA GLU A 60 17.32 13.05 2.47
C GLU A 60 16.17 13.34 1.50
N LEU A 61 15.17 14.16 1.90
CA LEU A 61 14.11 14.58 1.00
C LEU A 61 14.66 15.33 -0.22
N GLN A 62 15.61 16.24 -0.02
CA GLN A 62 16.20 16.99 -1.13
C GLN A 62 17.02 16.10 -2.07
N ILE A 63 17.76 15.14 -1.53
CA ILE A 63 18.50 14.14 -2.34
C ILE A 63 17.51 13.28 -3.13
N MET A 64 16.48 12.76 -2.47
CA MET A 64 15.49 11.92 -3.12
C MET A 64 14.74 12.68 -4.22
N GLN A 65 14.47 13.98 -4.05
CA GLN A 65 13.85 14.80 -5.10
C GLN A 65 14.74 14.91 -6.35
N LYS A 66 16.07 14.99 -6.19
CA LYS A 66 17.00 14.95 -7.34
C LYS A 66 16.95 13.58 -8.05
N MET A 67 16.75 12.49 -7.29
CA MET A 67 16.54 11.18 -7.89
C MET A 67 15.21 11.14 -8.68
N VAL A 68 14.12 11.71 -8.12
CA VAL A 68 12.83 11.84 -8.82
C VAL A 68 12.99 12.61 -10.13
N GLU A 69 13.73 13.72 -10.13
CA GLU A 69 14.01 14.50 -11.33
C GLU A 69 14.80 13.72 -12.38
N ARG A 70 15.73 12.89 -11.94
CA ARG A 70 16.58 12.09 -12.83
C ARG A 70 15.89 10.85 -13.39
N TYR A 71 15.16 10.13 -12.55
CA TYR A 71 14.56 8.82 -12.91
C TYR A 71 13.08 8.92 -13.29
N HIS A 72 12.45 10.07 -13.04
CA HIS A 72 11.03 10.35 -13.34
C HIS A 72 10.03 9.43 -12.64
N VAL A 73 10.43 8.79 -11.52
CA VAL A 73 9.55 7.99 -10.67
C VAL A 73 9.14 8.81 -9.44
N PRO A 74 7.87 9.23 -9.34
CA PRO A 74 7.42 10.12 -8.27
C PRO A 74 7.34 9.41 -6.91
N VAL A 75 7.47 10.21 -5.85
CA VAL A 75 7.34 9.75 -4.46
C VAL A 75 6.18 10.47 -3.78
N SER A 76 5.29 9.71 -3.14
CA SER A 76 4.22 10.22 -2.28
C SER A 76 4.64 10.17 -0.81
N ILE A 77 4.30 11.19 -0.03
CA ILE A 77 4.62 11.25 1.41
C ILE A 77 3.40 10.81 2.22
N ALA A 78 3.59 9.88 3.16
CA ALA A 78 2.52 9.34 3.98
C ALA A 78 2.32 10.15 5.27
N PHE A 79 1.11 10.71 5.43
CA PHE A 79 0.53 11.25 6.64
C PHE A 79 -0.69 10.40 6.98
N ASN A 80 -0.47 9.13 7.21
CA ASN A 80 -1.54 8.14 7.30
C ASN A 80 -1.66 7.50 8.68
N SER A 81 -1.34 8.24 9.75
CA SER A 81 -1.85 7.90 11.08
C SER A 81 -3.37 7.94 11.04
N LEU A 82 -4.02 7.11 11.86
CA LEU A 82 -5.48 6.95 11.83
C LEU A 82 -6.21 8.20 12.34
N TYR A 83 -5.58 8.93 13.24
CA TYR A 83 -6.05 10.18 13.80
C TYR A 83 -4.89 11.00 14.34
N TYR A 84 -5.11 12.30 14.43
CA TYR A 84 -4.23 13.26 15.10
C TYR A 84 -5.04 14.06 16.10
N VAL A 85 -4.35 14.69 17.06
CA VAL A 85 -5.02 15.63 17.97
C VAL A 85 -5.03 17.04 17.36
N PRO A 86 -6.00 17.91 17.73
CA PRO A 86 -6.18 19.22 17.10
C PRO A 86 -4.92 20.10 17.08
N GLU A 87 -4.09 20.02 18.10
CA GLU A 87 -2.85 20.80 18.25
C GLU A 87 -1.76 20.39 17.24
N GLN A 88 -1.91 19.23 16.60
CA GLN A 88 -0.94 18.69 15.65
C GLN A 88 -1.20 19.19 14.22
N TYR A 89 -2.45 19.54 13.86
CA TYR A 89 -2.83 19.84 12.47
C TYR A 89 -2.03 20.99 11.87
N SER A 90 -1.82 22.07 12.62
CA SER A 90 -1.05 23.21 12.12
C SER A 90 0.37 22.82 11.74
N MET A 91 1.02 22.02 12.59
CA MET A 91 2.39 21.54 12.35
C MET A 91 2.43 20.56 11.16
N ILE A 92 1.42 19.68 11.03
CA ILE A 92 1.31 18.77 9.86
C ILE A 92 1.22 19.58 8.56
N VAL A 93 0.40 20.63 8.54
CA VAL A 93 0.29 21.53 7.38
C VAL A 93 1.61 22.21 7.06
N ASP A 94 2.37 22.65 8.06
CA ASP A 94 3.68 23.27 7.84
C ASP A 94 4.70 22.27 7.30
N ILE A 95 4.68 21.02 7.77
CA ILE A 95 5.51 19.94 7.22
C ILE A 95 5.11 19.65 5.76
N MET A 96 3.80 19.60 5.44
CA MET A 96 3.33 19.44 4.06
C MET A 96 3.79 20.59 3.16
N ARG A 97 3.71 21.84 3.63
CA ARG A 97 4.22 23.01 2.91
C ARG A 97 5.71 22.91 2.64
N GLN A 98 6.49 22.44 3.62
CA GLN A 98 7.92 22.21 3.48
C GLN A 98 8.21 21.12 2.43
N CYS A 99 7.51 20.00 2.47
CA CYS A 99 7.62 18.95 1.43
C CYS A 99 7.31 19.52 0.04
N MET A 100 6.30 20.37 -0.07
CA MET A 100 5.94 21.02 -1.34
C MET A 100 7.01 22.00 -1.84
N GLN A 101 7.75 22.66 -0.94
CA GLN A 101 8.90 23.50 -1.32
C GLN A 101 10.03 22.67 -1.94
N TYR A 102 10.19 21.41 -1.51
CA TYR A 102 11.17 20.47 -2.09
C TYR A 102 10.68 19.77 -3.38
N GLY A 103 9.43 20.01 -3.81
CA GLY A 103 8.90 19.44 -5.05
C GLY A 103 7.86 18.34 -4.86
N TYR A 104 7.68 17.81 -3.66
CA TYR A 104 6.66 16.80 -3.39
C TYR A 104 5.25 17.40 -3.47
N ARG A 105 4.33 16.69 -4.10
CA ARG A 105 2.96 17.20 -4.30
C ARG A 105 1.89 16.22 -3.82
N THR A 106 2.22 14.96 -3.63
CA THR A 106 1.26 13.90 -3.35
C THR A 106 1.41 13.44 -1.90
N PHE A 107 0.28 13.45 -1.18
CA PHE A 107 0.20 13.05 0.22
C PHE A 107 -0.83 11.96 0.42
N ILE A 108 -0.47 10.90 1.17
CA ILE A 108 -1.37 9.81 1.54
C ILE A 108 -1.92 10.13 2.92
N VAL A 109 -3.24 10.32 3.04
CA VAL A 109 -3.90 10.75 4.28
C VAL A 109 -4.93 9.73 4.71
N ALA A 110 -4.97 9.40 6.03
CA ALA A 110 -5.95 8.49 6.61
C ALA A 110 -6.94 9.22 7.52
N ASP A 111 -6.50 10.20 8.28
CA ASP A 111 -7.35 10.95 9.22
C ASP A 111 -8.33 11.85 8.47
N VAL A 112 -9.62 11.57 8.63
CA VAL A 112 -10.70 12.35 8.01
C VAL A 112 -10.74 13.79 8.56
N ALA A 113 -10.43 13.97 9.85
CA ALA A 113 -10.40 15.29 10.46
C ALA A 113 -9.25 16.15 9.91
N LEU A 114 -8.12 15.54 9.53
CA LEU A 114 -7.06 16.23 8.80
C LEU A 114 -7.55 16.69 7.42
N LEU A 115 -8.33 15.88 6.71
CA LEU A 115 -8.91 16.29 5.41
C LEU A 115 -9.85 17.50 5.57
N VAL A 116 -10.67 17.52 6.63
CA VAL A 116 -11.52 18.68 6.97
C VAL A 116 -10.64 19.90 7.24
N TYR A 117 -9.64 19.75 8.12
CA TYR A 117 -8.73 20.85 8.48
C TYR A 117 -7.98 21.41 7.25
N LEU A 118 -7.44 20.54 6.40
CA LEU A 118 -6.79 20.96 5.16
C LEU A 118 -7.71 21.79 4.28
N LYS A 119 -8.96 21.36 4.08
CA LYS A 119 -9.93 22.04 3.25
C LYS A 119 -10.28 23.43 3.79
N GLU A 120 -10.42 23.57 5.11
CA GLU A 120 -10.84 24.80 5.76
C GLU A 120 -9.69 25.77 6.02
N GLN A 121 -8.54 25.27 6.48
CA GLN A 121 -7.45 26.08 6.99
C GLN A 121 -6.24 26.19 6.03
N ALA A 122 -6.16 25.33 5.02
CA ALA A 122 -5.03 25.32 4.09
C ALA A 122 -5.44 25.10 2.61
N PRO A 123 -6.51 25.76 2.11
CA PRO A 123 -6.98 25.59 0.73
C PRO A 123 -5.96 26.06 -0.33
N ASP A 124 -4.96 26.85 0.07
CA ASP A 124 -3.85 27.30 -0.78
C ASP A 124 -2.99 26.14 -1.27
N LEU A 125 -2.92 25.02 -0.54
CA LEU A 125 -2.12 23.87 -0.94
C LEU A 125 -2.62 23.24 -2.25
N TRP A 126 -3.94 23.13 -2.45
CA TRP A 126 -4.51 22.66 -3.73
C TRP A 126 -4.20 23.60 -4.88
N LYS A 127 -4.23 24.93 -4.66
CA LYS A 127 -3.84 25.91 -5.67
C LYS A 127 -2.37 25.76 -6.09
N ARG A 128 -1.53 25.21 -5.20
CA ARG A 128 -0.13 24.91 -5.44
C ARG A 128 0.11 23.50 -6.02
N GLY A 129 -0.96 22.79 -6.39
CA GLY A 129 -0.89 21.48 -7.02
C GLY A 129 -0.79 20.30 -6.05
N MET A 130 -1.21 20.46 -4.79
CA MET A 130 -1.32 19.35 -3.85
C MET A 130 -2.30 18.31 -4.38
N LYS A 131 -1.93 17.03 -4.24
CA LYS A 131 -2.76 15.85 -4.51
C LYS A 131 -2.93 15.03 -3.25
N ILE A 132 -4.14 14.53 -3.05
CA ILE A 132 -4.47 13.69 -1.90
C ILE A 132 -4.82 12.28 -2.36
N HIS A 133 -4.10 11.30 -1.84
CA HIS A 133 -4.46 9.89 -1.92
C HIS A 133 -5.13 9.48 -0.61
N LEU A 134 -6.39 9.07 -0.67
CA LEU A 134 -7.11 8.55 0.47
C LEU A 134 -6.51 7.20 0.86
N SER A 135 -6.01 7.09 2.08
CA SER A 135 -5.35 5.88 2.57
C SER A 135 -6.34 4.71 2.74
N GLY A 136 -5.91 3.51 2.39
CA GLY A 136 -6.64 2.30 2.73
C GLY A 136 -6.73 2.01 4.23
N GLU A 137 -5.98 2.75 5.05
CA GLU A 137 -6.08 2.66 6.52
C GLU A 137 -7.26 3.46 7.09
N THR A 138 -7.88 4.37 6.31
CA THR A 138 -9.03 5.17 6.75
C THR A 138 -10.21 4.30 7.15
N ALA A 139 -10.67 3.45 6.25
CA ALA A 139 -11.74 2.48 6.45
C ALA A 139 -11.92 1.61 5.21
N GLU A 140 -12.76 0.57 5.34
CA GLU A 140 -13.41 -0.06 4.21
C GLU A 140 -14.44 0.92 3.65
N VAL A 141 -14.22 1.42 2.43
CA VAL A 141 -15.10 2.40 1.81
C VAL A 141 -16.21 1.72 1.01
N ASN A 142 -17.34 2.41 0.87
CA ASN A 142 -18.42 2.09 -0.06
C ASN A 142 -18.74 3.29 -0.96
N SER A 143 -19.67 3.14 -1.88
CA SER A 143 -20.00 4.17 -2.86
C SER A 143 -20.42 5.51 -2.23
N LEU A 144 -21.22 5.48 -1.17
CA LEU A 144 -21.68 6.71 -0.49
C LEU A 144 -20.55 7.40 0.27
N MET A 145 -19.70 6.64 0.96
CA MET A 145 -18.50 7.20 1.63
C MET A 145 -17.58 7.86 0.59
N LEU A 146 -17.45 7.25 -0.59
CA LEU A 146 -16.59 7.79 -1.63
C LEU A 146 -17.12 9.12 -2.19
N GLU A 147 -18.45 9.29 -2.31
CA GLU A 147 -19.08 10.57 -2.63
C GLU A 147 -18.74 11.66 -1.57
N GLU A 148 -18.76 11.29 -0.29
CA GLU A 148 -18.37 12.23 0.76
C GLU A 148 -16.87 12.59 0.69
N PHE A 149 -16.00 11.61 0.46
CA PHE A 149 -14.56 11.86 0.35
C PHE A 149 -14.19 12.72 -0.87
N ARG A 150 -14.94 12.65 -1.96
CA ARG A 150 -14.72 13.56 -3.12
C ARG A 150 -14.83 15.05 -2.75
N LYS A 151 -15.61 15.39 -1.72
CA LYS A 151 -15.72 16.77 -1.21
C LYS A 151 -14.39 17.33 -0.70
N PHE A 152 -13.42 16.48 -0.42
CA PHE A 152 -12.06 16.84 0.00
C PHE A 152 -11.06 16.86 -1.18
N MET A 153 -11.55 16.85 -2.41
CA MET A 153 -10.71 16.94 -3.61
C MET A 153 -9.61 15.87 -3.68
N ILE A 154 -9.95 14.64 -3.28
CA ILE A 154 -9.05 13.50 -3.41
C ILE A 154 -8.77 13.20 -4.88
N ASP A 155 -7.59 12.63 -5.17
CA ASP A 155 -7.14 12.26 -6.51
C ASP A 155 -7.08 10.75 -6.69
N ARG A 156 -6.79 9.99 -5.61
CA ARG A 156 -6.72 8.52 -5.63
C ARG A 156 -7.38 7.94 -4.39
N VAL A 157 -8.00 6.77 -4.57
CA VAL A 157 -8.50 5.93 -3.48
C VAL A 157 -7.61 4.69 -3.40
N ILE A 158 -7.00 4.47 -2.24
CA ILE A 158 -6.32 3.23 -1.91
C ILE A 158 -7.32 2.36 -1.16
N PHE A 159 -7.81 1.31 -1.81
CA PHE A 159 -8.79 0.42 -1.19
C PHE A 159 -8.19 -0.34 0.00
N HIS A 160 -9.00 -0.51 1.03
CA HIS A 160 -8.62 -1.36 2.15
C HIS A 160 -8.49 -2.83 1.70
N ARG A 161 -7.62 -3.59 2.35
CA ARG A 161 -7.33 -5.00 2.02
C ARG A 161 -8.53 -5.94 2.12
N LYS A 162 -9.63 -5.51 2.74
CA LYS A 162 -10.87 -6.27 2.86
C LYS A 162 -11.91 -5.95 1.79
N ASN A 163 -11.75 -4.87 1.04
CA ASN A 163 -12.64 -4.62 -0.08
C ASN A 163 -12.50 -5.77 -1.08
N THR A 164 -13.62 -6.38 -1.45
CA THR A 164 -13.65 -7.41 -2.49
C THR A 164 -13.49 -6.78 -3.87
N ILE A 165 -13.13 -7.59 -4.87
CA ILE A 165 -13.05 -7.10 -6.26
C ILE A 165 -14.41 -6.58 -6.72
N SER A 166 -15.49 -7.26 -6.34
CA SER A 166 -16.86 -6.83 -6.67
C SER A 166 -17.23 -5.48 -6.05
N ASP A 167 -16.81 -5.23 -4.78
CA ASP A 167 -17.03 -3.94 -4.15
C ASP A 167 -16.27 -2.83 -4.89
N MET A 168 -15.00 -3.09 -5.23
CA MET A 168 -14.17 -2.14 -5.97
C MET A 168 -14.76 -1.84 -7.35
N GLU A 169 -15.17 -2.87 -8.09
CA GLU A 169 -15.80 -2.73 -9.41
C GLU A 169 -17.08 -1.90 -9.35
N SER A 170 -17.96 -2.20 -8.37
CA SER A 170 -19.20 -1.47 -8.16
C SER A 170 -18.96 0.01 -7.88
N MET A 171 -18.02 0.30 -6.96
CA MET A 171 -17.66 1.67 -6.63
C MET A 171 -17.05 2.43 -7.82
N ILE A 172 -16.11 1.80 -8.52
CA ILE A 172 -15.44 2.42 -9.68
C ILE A 172 -16.43 2.70 -10.80
N SER A 173 -17.31 1.75 -11.10
CA SER A 173 -18.34 1.90 -12.13
C SER A 173 -19.32 3.02 -11.78
N GLY A 174 -19.77 3.08 -10.51
CA GLY A 174 -20.62 4.15 -10.02
C GLY A 174 -19.96 5.51 -10.11
N GLN A 175 -18.69 5.61 -9.71
CA GLN A 175 -17.92 6.87 -9.80
C GLN A 175 -17.71 7.34 -11.24
N LYS A 176 -17.44 6.43 -12.17
CA LYS A 176 -17.31 6.76 -13.58
C LYS A 176 -18.62 7.28 -14.17
N ALA A 177 -19.75 6.71 -13.76
CA ALA A 177 -21.08 7.12 -14.22
C ALA A 177 -21.49 8.49 -13.64
N ASN A 178 -21.25 8.69 -12.35
CA ASN A 178 -21.70 9.90 -11.65
C ASN A 178 -20.75 11.10 -11.86
N HIS A 179 -19.48 10.87 -12.14
CA HIS A 179 -18.44 11.91 -12.24
C HIS A 179 -17.56 11.75 -13.47
N PRO A 180 -18.12 11.82 -14.69
CA PRO A 180 -17.35 11.67 -15.92
C PRO A 180 -16.31 12.77 -16.10
N GLU A 181 -16.51 13.95 -15.48
CA GLU A 181 -15.66 15.14 -15.59
C GLU A 181 -14.34 15.02 -14.84
N LYS A 182 -14.30 14.25 -13.75
CA LYS A 182 -13.07 14.03 -12.95
C LYS A 182 -13.00 12.58 -12.49
N GLN A 183 -12.21 11.79 -13.19
CA GLN A 183 -11.94 10.41 -12.81
C GLN A 183 -10.92 10.36 -11.67
N LEU A 184 -11.17 9.47 -10.70
CA LEU A 184 -10.22 9.14 -9.65
C LEU A 184 -9.28 8.03 -10.12
N GLU A 185 -8.10 7.98 -9.54
CA GLU A 185 -7.24 6.81 -9.61
C GLU A 185 -7.62 5.81 -8.50
N TYR A 186 -7.41 4.52 -8.76
CA TYR A 186 -7.77 3.45 -7.84
C TYR A 186 -6.59 2.51 -7.61
N GLU A 187 -6.25 2.31 -6.34
CA GLU A 187 -5.08 1.53 -5.92
C GLU A 187 -5.52 0.36 -5.06
N ALA A 188 -5.05 -0.86 -5.37
CA ALA A 188 -5.33 -2.08 -4.62
C ALA A 188 -4.04 -2.72 -4.11
N PHE A 189 -4.06 -3.30 -2.92
CA PHE A 189 -2.94 -4.08 -2.39
C PHE A 189 -2.77 -5.37 -3.18
N ILE A 190 -1.52 -5.83 -3.37
CA ILE A 190 -1.27 -6.97 -4.25
C ILE A 190 -0.34 -8.05 -3.66
N LEU A 191 0.72 -7.69 -2.99
CA LEU A 191 1.69 -8.63 -2.43
C LEU A 191 2.06 -8.27 -1.00
N ASN A 192 2.24 -9.29 -0.20
CA ASN A 192 2.68 -9.29 1.19
C ASN A 192 1.82 -8.48 2.17
N GLU A 193 2.07 -8.67 3.45
CA GLU A 193 1.40 -7.98 4.56
C GLU A 193 -0.14 -7.96 4.44
N LYS A 194 -0.74 -9.10 4.09
CA LYS A 194 -2.19 -9.26 4.11
C LYS A 194 -2.69 -9.06 5.54
N CYS A 195 -3.52 -8.04 5.74
CA CYS A 195 -4.09 -7.70 7.02
C CYS A 195 -5.57 -8.11 7.09
N HIS A 196 -5.97 -8.74 8.20
CA HIS A 196 -7.36 -9.12 8.44
C HIS A 196 -8.10 -8.15 9.34
N PHE A 197 -7.45 -7.09 9.77
CA PHE A 197 -8.03 -6.03 10.60
C PHE A 197 -8.33 -4.81 9.75
N THR A 198 -9.38 -4.07 10.08
CA THR A 198 -9.61 -2.74 9.51
C THR A 198 -8.65 -1.75 10.18
N GLY A 199 -8.23 -0.72 9.46
CA GLY A 199 -7.37 0.32 10.01
C GLY A 199 -7.92 0.90 11.30
N ALA A 200 -9.19 1.27 11.34
CA ALA A 200 -9.87 1.83 12.50
C ALA A 200 -9.93 0.89 13.73
N PHE A 201 -9.88 -0.41 13.54
CA PHE A 201 -9.93 -1.42 14.60
C PHE A 201 -8.60 -2.16 14.80
N CYS A 202 -7.54 -1.73 14.16
CA CYS A 202 -6.22 -2.28 14.38
C CYS A 202 -5.58 -1.63 15.61
N ASN A 203 -5.55 -2.36 16.72
CA ASN A 203 -4.88 -1.92 17.94
C ASN A 203 -3.37 -2.26 17.96
N THR A 204 -2.85 -2.82 16.88
CA THR A 204 -1.42 -3.10 16.76
C THR A 204 -0.69 -1.80 16.48
N LEU A 205 0.26 -1.46 17.35
CA LEU A 205 1.22 -0.41 17.08
C LEU A 205 2.14 -0.92 15.97
N HIS A 206 2.10 -0.31 14.81
CA HIS A 206 3.00 -0.67 13.70
C HIS A 206 4.47 -0.36 14.02
N CYS A 207 4.69 0.26 15.16
CA CYS A 207 6.01 0.54 15.70
C CYS A 207 6.61 -0.61 16.52
N ASP A 208 5.85 -1.60 16.86
CA ASP A 208 6.33 -2.76 17.60
C ASP A 208 6.29 -3.99 16.70
N GLU A 209 7.45 -4.44 16.24
CA GLU A 209 7.53 -5.62 15.37
C GLU A 209 7.03 -6.89 16.04
N LEU A 210 7.13 -6.97 17.34
CA LEU A 210 6.64 -8.11 18.11
C LEU A 210 5.11 -8.11 18.23
N ALA A 211 4.48 -6.96 18.13
CA ALA A 211 3.03 -6.79 18.25
C ALA A 211 2.29 -6.78 16.90
N HIS A 212 2.98 -6.90 15.77
CA HIS A 212 2.37 -6.93 14.45
C HIS A 212 1.55 -8.19 14.22
N MET A 213 0.25 -8.14 14.53
CA MET A 213 -0.64 -9.30 14.36
C MET A 213 -0.75 -9.76 12.90
N CYS A 214 -0.55 -8.87 11.92
CA CYS A 214 -0.53 -9.23 10.51
C CYS A 214 0.68 -10.09 10.09
N ARG A 215 1.73 -10.11 10.90
CA ARG A 215 2.92 -10.96 10.68
C ARG A 215 2.81 -12.33 11.35
N VAL A 216 1.80 -12.54 12.19
CA VAL A 216 1.55 -13.84 12.80
C VAL A 216 1.04 -14.79 11.70
N PRO A 217 1.76 -15.88 11.39
CA PRO A 217 1.31 -16.82 10.39
C PRO A 217 0.04 -17.52 10.88
N TYR A 218 -0.96 -17.58 10.03
CA TYR A 218 -2.20 -18.30 10.30
C TYR A 218 -2.71 -18.95 9.02
N ARG A 219 -3.42 -20.06 9.18
CA ARG A 219 -4.12 -20.74 8.10
C ARG A 219 -5.62 -20.56 8.28
N ARG A 220 -6.31 -20.27 7.20
CA ARG A 220 -7.78 -20.30 7.17
C ARG A 220 -8.25 -21.73 6.91
N GLY A 221 -9.19 -22.18 7.70
CA GLY A 221 -9.85 -23.45 7.48
C GLY A 221 -11.29 -23.38 8.00
N MET A 222 -12.17 -24.22 7.46
CA MET A 222 -13.47 -24.47 8.07
C MET A 222 -13.26 -25.38 9.26
N ILE A 223 -13.66 -24.92 10.45
CA ILE A 223 -13.71 -25.77 11.64
C ILE A 223 -15.04 -26.52 11.55
N ALA A 224 -15.01 -27.82 11.29
CA ALA A 224 -16.18 -28.65 11.46
C ALA A 224 -16.55 -28.69 12.95
N ALA A 225 -17.82 -28.51 13.28
CA ALA A 225 -18.31 -28.52 14.64
C ALA A 225 -17.86 -29.84 15.32
N GLY A 226 -17.12 -29.73 16.42
CA GLY A 226 -16.64 -30.87 17.20
C GLY A 226 -15.20 -31.33 16.95
N THR A 227 -14.43 -30.69 16.08
CA THR A 227 -13.01 -30.99 15.91
C THR A 227 -12.12 -30.10 16.77
N THR A 228 -11.30 -30.71 17.59
CA THR A 228 -10.19 -30.05 18.30
C THR A 228 -9.21 -29.50 17.26
N PRO A 229 -8.60 -28.31 17.48
CA PRO A 229 -7.62 -27.76 16.54
C PRO A 229 -6.56 -28.81 16.22
N CYS A 230 -6.44 -29.16 14.95
CA CYS A 230 -5.51 -30.18 14.47
C CYS A 230 -4.08 -29.76 14.81
N LYS A 231 -3.33 -30.64 15.47
CA LYS A 231 -1.89 -30.54 15.54
C LYS A 231 -1.35 -30.55 14.11
N MET A 232 -0.53 -29.58 13.78
CA MET A 232 0.14 -29.51 12.48
C MET A 232 0.87 -30.83 12.23
N GLN A 233 0.33 -31.67 11.33
CA GLN A 233 1.11 -32.71 10.69
C GLN A 233 1.87 -32.03 9.55
N SER A 234 3.17 -32.09 9.62
CA SER A 234 4.08 -31.79 8.52
C SER A 234 3.89 -32.88 7.47
N ASP A 235 2.99 -32.66 6.52
CA ASP A 235 2.94 -33.53 5.36
C ASP A 235 4.19 -33.28 4.52
N SER A 236 4.87 -34.38 4.24
CA SER A 236 6.11 -34.51 3.50
C SER A 236 6.25 -33.54 2.34
N ALA A 237 7.17 -32.61 2.48
CA ALA A 237 7.67 -31.80 1.39
C ALA A 237 8.37 -32.73 0.38
N SER A 238 7.89 -32.78 -0.84
CA SER A 238 8.67 -33.22 -1.98
C SER A 238 9.85 -32.25 -2.19
N ASP A 239 10.99 -32.76 -2.59
CA ASP A 239 12.34 -32.18 -2.67
C ASP A 239 12.53 -30.85 -3.44
N CYS A 240 11.64 -29.89 -3.27
CA CYS A 240 11.88 -28.50 -3.65
C CYS A 240 12.28 -27.76 -2.37
N GLU A 241 13.57 -27.79 -2.03
CA GLU A 241 14.17 -26.98 -0.97
C GLU A 241 14.07 -25.48 -1.31
N GLN A 242 12.85 -24.96 -1.39
CA GLN A 242 12.63 -23.53 -1.31
C GLN A 242 12.36 -23.19 0.15
N ASN A 243 13.34 -22.55 0.78
CA ASN A 243 13.15 -21.87 2.05
C ASN A 243 11.86 -21.05 1.97
N ASP A 244 10.85 -21.35 2.78
CA ASP A 244 9.55 -20.67 2.80
C ASP A 244 9.67 -19.14 2.90
N SER A 245 10.78 -18.64 3.43
CA SER A 245 11.10 -17.21 3.55
C SER A 245 11.36 -16.49 2.23
N ASN A 246 11.67 -17.22 1.15
CA ASN A 246 12.05 -16.66 -0.15
C ASN A 246 10.94 -16.69 -1.22
N MET A 247 9.74 -17.13 -0.86
CA MET A 247 8.63 -17.24 -1.80
C MET A 247 7.91 -15.91 -1.98
N THR A 248 7.66 -15.51 -3.23
CA THR A 248 6.82 -14.34 -3.54
C THR A 248 5.44 -14.46 -2.93
N GLY A 249 5.01 -13.42 -2.21
CA GLY A 249 3.68 -13.35 -1.62
C GLY A 249 3.41 -14.29 -0.44
N VAL A 250 4.43 -14.68 0.32
CA VAL A 250 4.30 -15.55 1.51
C VAL A 250 3.25 -15.05 2.49
N SER A 251 3.27 -13.76 2.80
CA SER A 251 2.31 -13.13 3.72
C SER A 251 1.08 -12.53 3.03
N GLY A 252 0.88 -12.81 1.76
CA GLY A 252 -0.30 -12.39 0.97
C GLY A 252 0.02 -12.27 -0.51
N CYS A 253 -0.78 -12.91 -1.37
CA CYS A 253 -0.60 -12.91 -2.81
C CYS A 253 -1.90 -12.62 -3.56
N GLY A 254 -1.89 -11.61 -4.44
CA GLY A 254 -3.01 -11.23 -5.30
C GLY A 254 -2.74 -11.46 -6.79
N LEU A 255 -1.61 -12.09 -7.16
CA LEU A 255 -1.20 -12.20 -8.56
C LEU A 255 -2.24 -12.88 -9.46
N CYS A 256 -2.92 -13.93 -9.00
CA CYS A 256 -3.98 -14.58 -9.75
C CYS A 256 -5.18 -13.66 -10.06
N ALA A 257 -5.38 -12.61 -9.26
CA ALA A 257 -6.52 -11.71 -9.38
C ALA A 257 -6.27 -10.52 -10.32
N LEU A 258 -5.06 -10.35 -10.88
CA LEU A 258 -4.72 -9.17 -11.70
C LEU A 258 -5.64 -8.99 -12.91
N TRP A 259 -6.11 -10.08 -13.51
CA TRP A 259 -7.09 -10.02 -14.60
C TRP A 259 -8.37 -9.32 -14.15
N LYS A 260 -8.97 -9.80 -13.04
CA LYS A 260 -10.20 -9.23 -12.48
C LYS A 260 -10.00 -7.81 -11.96
N LEU A 261 -8.87 -7.51 -11.33
CA LEU A 261 -8.53 -6.16 -10.86
C LEU A 261 -8.44 -5.16 -12.02
N ARG A 262 -7.82 -5.56 -13.15
CA ARG A 262 -7.79 -4.75 -14.37
C ARG A 262 -9.19 -4.49 -14.91
N GLN A 263 -10.05 -5.52 -14.98
CA GLN A 263 -11.43 -5.38 -15.44
C GLN A 263 -12.25 -4.48 -14.52
N ALA A 264 -12.09 -4.60 -13.20
CA ALA A 264 -12.72 -3.74 -12.22
C ALA A 264 -12.31 -2.25 -12.33
N GLY A 265 -11.20 -1.96 -13.04
CA GLY A 265 -10.74 -0.60 -13.27
C GLY A 265 -9.67 -0.13 -12.29
N ILE A 266 -8.99 -1.04 -11.59
CA ILE A 266 -7.82 -0.71 -10.77
C ILE A 266 -6.69 -0.19 -11.66
N THR A 267 -6.11 0.93 -11.26
CA THR A 267 -5.06 1.63 -11.99
C THR A 267 -3.67 1.43 -11.38
N HIS A 268 -3.61 1.17 -10.08
CA HIS A 268 -2.37 1.06 -9.31
C HIS A 268 -2.38 -0.15 -8.39
N LEU A 269 -1.21 -0.75 -8.21
CA LEU A 269 -1.00 -1.95 -7.41
C LEU A 269 0.02 -1.65 -6.32
N LYS A 270 -0.40 -1.77 -5.06
CA LYS A 270 0.40 -1.39 -3.89
C LYS A 270 1.16 -2.57 -3.30
N LEU A 271 2.47 -2.41 -3.22
CA LEU A 271 3.37 -3.24 -2.41
C LEU A 271 3.63 -2.54 -1.07
N VAL A 272 3.35 -3.22 0.03
CA VAL A 272 3.73 -2.74 1.36
C VAL A 272 5.11 -3.28 1.67
N SER A 273 6.13 -2.45 1.59
CA SER A 273 7.54 -2.88 1.59
C SER A 273 8.42 -2.10 2.55
N ARG A 274 7.90 -1.04 3.20
CA ARG A 274 8.72 -0.25 4.13
C ARG A 274 9.23 -1.11 5.29
N GLY A 275 10.56 -1.13 5.48
CA GLY A 275 11.23 -1.92 6.50
C GLY A 275 11.41 -3.39 6.15
N ASN A 276 11.06 -3.83 4.95
CA ASN A 276 11.44 -5.14 4.44
C ASN A 276 12.87 -5.10 3.88
N TYR A 277 13.47 -6.27 3.69
CA TYR A 277 14.77 -6.34 3.02
C TYR A 277 14.64 -5.86 1.57
N VAL A 278 15.65 -5.14 1.10
CA VAL A 278 15.65 -4.53 -0.24
C VAL A 278 15.53 -5.59 -1.33
N GLU A 279 16.25 -6.70 -1.18
CA GLU A 279 16.27 -7.82 -2.12
C GLU A 279 14.88 -8.47 -2.26
N ASP A 280 14.16 -8.63 -1.15
CA ASP A 280 12.82 -9.19 -1.14
C ASP A 280 11.83 -8.28 -1.85
N THR A 281 11.90 -6.98 -1.57
CA THR A 281 11.05 -5.98 -2.25
C THR A 281 11.37 -5.90 -3.74
N MET A 282 12.64 -5.92 -4.13
CA MET A 282 13.04 -5.95 -5.55
C MET A 282 12.51 -7.21 -6.26
N ARG A 283 12.56 -8.36 -5.61
CA ARG A 283 12.01 -9.62 -6.14
C ARG A 283 10.50 -9.49 -6.36
N ASP A 284 9.78 -8.94 -5.40
CA ASP A 284 8.33 -8.75 -5.49
C ASP A 284 7.94 -7.75 -6.59
N ILE A 285 8.69 -6.65 -6.74
CA ILE A 285 8.49 -5.69 -7.84
C ILE A 285 8.71 -6.38 -9.20
N LYS A 286 9.80 -7.14 -9.35
CA LYS A 286 10.10 -7.88 -10.58
C LYS A 286 9.05 -8.94 -10.90
N ALA A 287 8.63 -9.71 -9.89
CA ALA A 287 7.56 -10.71 -10.06
C ALA A 287 6.25 -10.05 -10.49
N LEU A 288 5.88 -8.93 -9.88
CA LEU A 288 4.68 -8.19 -10.27
C LEU A 288 4.80 -7.60 -11.67
N ARG A 289 5.97 -7.09 -12.06
CA ARG A 289 6.24 -6.61 -13.43
C ARG A 289 6.09 -7.73 -14.46
N THR A 290 6.66 -8.90 -14.18
CA THR A 290 6.50 -10.10 -15.00
C THR A 290 5.03 -10.50 -15.15
N ALA A 291 4.30 -10.55 -14.04
CA ALA A 291 2.86 -10.85 -14.06
C ALA A 291 2.06 -9.84 -14.91
N LEU A 292 2.39 -8.55 -14.83
CA LEU A 292 1.75 -7.51 -15.66
C LEU A 292 2.08 -7.67 -17.15
N THR A 293 3.32 -8.02 -17.47
CA THR A 293 3.71 -8.32 -18.86
C THR A 293 2.94 -9.53 -19.41
N ILE A 294 2.81 -10.60 -18.64
CA ILE A 294 2.00 -11.76 -19.03
C ILE A 294 0.53 -11.35 -19.22
N LEU A 295 0.01 -10.52 -18.33
CA LEU A 295 -1.36 -10.02 -18.40
C LEU A 295 -1.66 -9.26 -19.71
N GLU A 296 -0.69 -8.50 -20.22
CA GLU A 296 -0.81 -7.75 -21.47
C GLU A 296 -0.86 -8.65 -22.71
N HIS A 297 -0.21 -9.82 -22.63
CA HIS A 297 -0.09 -10.77 -23.75
C HIS A 297 -1.08 -11.93 -23.67
N THR A 298 -2.05 -11.89 -22.77
CA THR A 298 -3.07 -12.93 -22.62
C THR A 298 -4.48 -12.41 -22.93
N ASN A 299 -5.33 -13.28 -23.45
CA ASN A 299 -6.66 -12.91 -23.95
C ASN A 299 -7.82 -13.23 -22.98
N ASN A 300 -7.55 -14.02 -21.94
CA ASN A 300 -8.54 -14.41 -20.94
C ASN A 300 -7.88 -14.77 -19.62
N GLU A 301 -8.68 -14.78 -18.55
CA GLU A 301 -8.23 -15.04 -17.18
C GLU A 301 -7.57 -16.42 -17.01
N PRO A 302 -8.15 -17.56 -17.48
CA PRO A 302 -7.53 -18.86 -17.33
C PRO A 302 -6.13 -18.94 -17.96
N GLN A 303 -5.96 -18.39 -19.17
CA GLN A 303 -4.67 -18.31 -19.86
C GLN A 303 -3.66 -17.48 -19.07
N TYR A 304 -4.09 -16.32 -18.55
CA TYR A 304 -3.26 -15.49 -17.72
C TYR A 304 -2.76 -16.23 -16.47
N VAL A 305 -3.69 -16.84 -15.72
CA VAL A 305 -3.35 -17.55 -14.47
C VAL A 305 -2.41 -18.73 -14.74
N ASP A 306 -2.63 -19.49 -15.81
CA ASP A 306 -1.77 -20.62 -16.18
C ASP A 306 -0.34 -20.14 -16.51
N HIS A 307 -0.20 -19.15 -17.39
CA HIS A 307 1.12 -18.63 -17.77
C HIS A 307 1.84 -17.99 -16.59
N MET A 308 1.16 -17.18 -15.80
CA MET A 308 1.73 -16.53 -14.63
C MET A 308 2.21 -17.56 -13.59
N LYS A 309 1.43 -18.60 -13.31
CA LYS A 309 1.84 -19.64 -12.38
C LYS A 309 3.04 -20.45 -12.88
N LYS A 310 3.09 -20.79 -14.16
CA LYS A 310 4.24 -21.48 -14.74
C LYS A 310 5.52 -20.66 -14.66
N GLU A 311 5.43 -19.36 -14.87
CA GLU A 311 6.58 -18.46 -14.85
C GLU A 311 7.07 -18.16 -13.43
N LEU A 312 6.17 -17.79 -12.53
CA LEU A 312 6.53 -17.30 -11.19
C LEU A 312 6.55 -18.39 -10.11
N PHE A 313 5.95 -19.54 -10.37
CA PHE A 313 5.88 -20.65 -9.43
C PHE A 313 6.24 -21.98 -10.13
N PRO A 314 7.47 -22.12 -10.64
CA PRO A 314 7.87 -23.25 -11.49
C PRO A 314 7.76 -24.61 -10.78
N CYS A 315 7.87 -24.64 -9.45
CA CYS A 315 7.67 -25.86 -8.65
C CYS A 315 6.19 -26.20 -8.42
N GLY A 316 5.24 -25.44 -9.03
CA GLY A 316 3.81 -25.67 -8.92
C GLY A 316 3.18 -25.24 -7.57
N GLN A 317 3.98 -24.81 -6.62
CA GLN A 317 3.51 -24.39 -5.29
C GLN A 317 3.53 -22.88 -5.17
N CYS A 318 2.40 -22.29 -4.75
CA CYS A 318 2.32 -20.90 -4.30
C CYS A 318 1.97 -20.86 -2.81
N SER A 319 2.07 -19.68 -2.19
CA SER A 319 1.80 -19.51 -0.75
C SER A 319 0.38 -19.93 -0.32
N GLY A 320 -0.58 -19.99 -1.26
CA GLY A 320 -2.00 -20.21 -0.94
C GLY A 320 -2.66 -19.09 -0.11
N ASN A 321 -1.90 -18.07 0.28
CA ASN A 321 -2.39 -16.95 1.08
C ASN A 321 -2.95 -15.84 0.19
N CYS A 322 -4.05 -16.13 -0.50
CA CYS A 322 -4.61 -15.22 -1.50
C CYS A 322 -5.18 -13.93 -0.88
N TYR A 323 -4.83 -12.77 -1.44
CA TYR A 323 -5.44 -11.48 -1.09
C TYR A 323 -6.93 -11.48 -1.44
N TYR A 324 -7.25 -11.94 -2.64
CA TYR A 324 -8.59 -11.95 -3.19
C TYR A 324 -9.02 -13.39 -3.40
N VAL A 325 -10.21 -13.72 -2.91
CA VAL A 325 -10.81 -15.03 -3.18
C VAL A 325 -11.22 -15.03 -4.66
N VAL A 326 -10.54 -15.84 -5.46
CA VAL A 326 -10.91 -16.11 -6.83
C VAL A 326 -11.85 -17.32 -6.77
N VAL A 327 -13.16 -17.07 -6.78
CA VAL A 327 -14.20 -18.13 -6.85
C VAL A 327 -14.39 -18.49 -8.32
#